data_2067306ef844d2ff88d57eb192578ee2
#
_entry.id   2067306ef844d2ff88d57eb192578ee2
#
_cell.length_a   1.000
_cell.length_b   1.000
_cell.length_c   1.000
_cell.angle_alpha   90.00
_cell.angle_beta   90.00
_cell.angle_gamma   90.00
#
_symmetry.space_group_name_H-M   'P 1'
#
loop_
_entity.id
_entity.type
_entity.pdbx_description
1 polymer ?
#
loop_
_entity_poly.entity_id
_entity_poly.type
_entity_poly.pdbx_seq_one_letter_code
_entity_poly.pdbx_strand_id
1 'polypeptide(L)'
;MNIKKKILAISIGPVLVLGIISLAFSVTMVKNSMLDEVKDALKGTAAATLAAYDQNTGDYMETSNGDIWKGSYNISKSESLVDRIKSNSGMDVTFFYGDKRIMTSAVDGNGDRVLNSKAGDKIVEKVLKGGEEYFSRSVSIEGTLNYGYFMPVYQNGSTDEIIGMVFVGTDKQEKDMVINQIIWSLSAAVFAVMIVCMIVGMKFASSISKNIRTSINAVGKIAAGDLTVWVDDRMLKQKDETGDLSRVTITLR
;
A
#
# COMPACT_ATOMS: atom_id res chain seq x y z
N MET A 1 11.04 36.29 20.59
CA MET A 1 11.57 35.13 19.83
C MET A 1 12.85 35.54 19.10
N ASN A 2 13.97 34.84 19.30
CA ASN A 2 15.29 35.18 18.73
C ASN A 2 15.23 35.03 17.19
N ILE A 3 15.92 35.89 16.42
CA ILE A 3 16.02 35.87 14.95
C ILE A 3 16.26 34.46 14.40
N LYS A 4 17.19 33.72 15.03
CA LYS A 4 17.49 32.33 14.67
C LYS A 4 16.24 31.43 14.71
N LYS A 5 15.38 31.55 15.73
CA LYS A 5 14.14 30.77 15.87
C LYS A 5 13.10 31.15 14.82
N LYS A 6 13.05 32.43 14.42
CA LYS A 6 12.14 32.88 13.37
C LYS A 6 12.54 32.32 12.00
N ILE A 7 13.84 32.40 11.67
CA ILE A 7 14.39 31.85 10.40
C ILE A 7 14.15 30.33 10.35
N LEU A 8 14.46 29.62 11.44
CA LEU A 8 14.22 28.16 11.52
C LEU A 8 12.75 27.81 11.31
N ALA A 9 11.83 28.50 11.96
CA ALA A 9 10.40 28.22 11.83
C ALA A 9 9.90 28.43 10.39
N ILE A 10 10.36 29.51 9.72
CA ILE A 10 9.97 29.82 8.33
C ILE A 10 10.62 28.86 7.34
N SER A 11 11.87 28.42 7.57
CA SER A 11 12.59 27.56 6.63
C SER A 11 12.24 26.07 6.78
N ILE A 12 12.09 25.58 8.01
CA ILE A 12 11.89 24.16 8.30
C ILE A 12 10.40 23.83 8.46
N GLY A 13 9.59 24.75 8.98
CA GLY A 13 8.17 24.54 9.22
C GLY A 13 7.42 24.03 7.99
N PRO A 14 7.48 24.71 6.85
CA PRO A 14 6.80 24.25 5.63
C PRO A 14 7.28 22.88 5.14
N VAL A 15 8.59 22.60 5.24
CA VAL A 15 9.18 21.30 4.82
C VAL A 15 8.63 20.17 5.66
N LEU A 16 8.53 20.35 6.99
CA LEU A 16 7.97 19.36 7.89
C LEU A 16 6.48 19.11 7.61
N VAL A 17 5.70 20.18 7.44
CA VAL A 17 4.26 20.07 7.15
C VAL A 17 4.04 19.34 5.82
N LEU A 18 4.72 19.76 4.77
CA LEU A 18 4.62 19.12 3.46
C LEU A 18 5.10 17.66 3.49
N GLY A 19 6.18 17.37 4.21
CA GLY A 19 6.70 16.00 4.37
C GLY A 19 5.69 15.09 5.07
N ILE A 20 5.05 15.55 6.15
CA ILE A 20 4.03 14.78 6.86
C ILE A 20 2.79 14.55 5.99
N ILE A 21 2.29 15.59 5.31
CA ILE A 21 1.13 15.48 4.41
C ILE A 21 1.44 14.52 3.25
N SER A 22 2.59 14.67 2.62
CA SER A 22 3.03 13.82 1.52
C SER A 22 3.15 12.35 1.96
N LEU A 23 3.70 12.10 3.16
CA LEU A 23 3.82 10.76 3.71
C LEU A 23 2.45 10.13 3.96
N ALA A 24 1.54 10.84 4.61
CA ALA A 24 0.19 10.34 4.89
C ALA A 24 -0.57 10.01 3.60
N PHE A 25 -0.48 10.88 2.60
CA PHE A 25 -1.09 10.66 1.29
C PHE A 25 -0.48 9.44 0.57
N SER A 26 0.86 9.36 0.52
CA SER A 26 1.57 8.26 -0.14
C SER A 26 1.27 6.90 0.50
N VAL A 27 1.26 6.82 1.83
CA VAL A 27 0.92 5.57 2.55
C VAL A 27 -0.50 5.11 2.22
N THR A 28 -1.46 6.04 2.23
CA THR A 28 -2.86 5.72 1.91
C THR A 28 -3.00 5.27 0.45
N MET A 29 -2.36 5.97 -0.47
CA MET A 29 -2.40 5.68 -1.90
C MET A 29 -1.77 4.31 -2.20
N VAL A 30 -0.57 4.03 -1.67
CA VAL A 30 0.13 2.75 -1.86
C VAL A 30 -0.73 1.60 -1.33
N LYS A 31 -1.27 1.72 -0.11
CA LYS A 31 -2.11 0.68 0.48
C LYS A 31 -3.35 0.39 -0.36
N ASN A 32 -4.05 1.41 -0.83
CA ASN A 32 -5.25 1.22 -1.65
C ASN A 32 -4.90 0.62 -3.01
N SER A 33 -3.88 1.13 -3.70
CA SER A 33 -3.45 0.60 -4.99
C SER A 33 -3.00 -0.86 -4.91
N MET A 34 -2.27 -1.23 -3.87
CA MET A 34 -1.86 -2.62 -3.66
C MET A 34 -3.04 -3.55 -3.37
N LEU A 35 -4.06 -3.07 -2.61
CA LEU A 35 -5.27 -3.85 -2.37
C LEU A 35 -6.12 -4.00 -3.64
N ASP A 36 -6.18 -2.97 -4.48
CA ASP A 36 -6.87 -3.05 -5.77
C ASP A 36 -6.14 -4.03 -6.72
N GLU A 37 -4.81 -4.02 -6.75
CA GLU A 37 -4.02 -4.99 -7.50
C GLU A 37 -4.27 -6.43 -7.04
N VAL A 38 -4.30 -6.68 -5.72
CA VAL A 38 -4.66 -8.00 -5.17
C VAL A 38 -6.06 -8.41 -5.60
N LYS A 39 -7.04 -7.51 -5.51
CA LYS A 39 -8.41 -7.76 -5.94
C LYS A 39 -8.49 -8.11 -7.43
N ASP A 40 -7.80 -7.35 -8.28
CA ASP A 40 -7.83 -7.55 -9.73
C ASP A 40 -7.14 -8.86 -10.14
N ALA A 41 -6.04 -9.22 -9.48
CA ALA A 41 -5.36 -10.49 -9.68
C ALA A 41 -6.24 -11.69 -9.27
N LEU A 42 -6.93 -11.61 -8.12
CA LEU A 42 -7.88 -12.62 -7.67
C LEU A 42 -9.07 -12.73 -8.63
N LYS A 43 -9.62 -11.60 -9.08
CA LYS A 43 -10.72 -11.56 -10.07
C LYS A 43 -10.28 -12.21 -11.39
N GLY A 44 -9.12 -11.85 -11.91
CA GLY A 44 -8.58 -12.42 -13.14
C GLY A 44 -8.40 -13.94 -13.05
N THR A 45 -7.88 -14.44 -11.91
CA THR A 45 -7.72 -15.87 -11.66
C THR A 45 -9.07 -16.58 -11.53
N ALA A 46 -10.07 -15.95 -10.88
CA ALA A 46 -11.43 -16.50 -10.77
C ALA A 46 -12.08 -16.62 -12.16
N ALA A 47 -11.99 -15.57 -12.98
CA ALA A 47 -12.50 -15.58 -14.34
C ALA A 47 -11.82 -16.64 -15.22
N ALA A 48 -10.49 -16.78 -15.11
CA ALA A 48 -9.74 -17.82 -15.83
C ALA A 48 -10.13 -19.23 -15.37
N THR A 49 -10.38 -19.42 -14.08
CA THR A 49 -10.86 -20.70 -13.53
C THR A 49 -12.24 -21.05 -14.05
N LEU A 50 -13.16 -20.09 -14.04
CA LEU A 50 -14.51 -20.27 -14.58
C LEU A 50 -14.44 -20.59 -16.08
N ALA A 51 -13.66 -19.84 -16.85
CA ALA A 51 -13.47 -20.09 -18.27
C ALA A 51 -12.91 -21.50 -18.56
N ALA A 52 -12.01 -22.02 -17.70
CA ALA A 52 -11.49 -23.38 -17.83
C ALA A 52 -12.57 -24.44 -17.62
N TYR A 53 -13.49 -24.24 -16.68
CA TYR A 53 -14.66 -25.13 -16.52
C TYR A 53 -15.64 -24.98 -17.70
N ASP A 54 -15.84 -23.75 -18.19
CA ASP A 54 -16.79 -23.45 -19.28
C ASP A 54 -16.34 -23.92 -20.65
N GLN A 55 -15.08 -24.39 -20.80
CA GLN A 55 -14.66 -25.14 -21.98
C GLN A 55 -15.47 -26.44 -22.17
N ASN A 56 -16.04 -26.96 -21.09
CA ASN A 56 -16.91 -28.14 -21.13
C ASN A 56 -18.35 -27.69 -21.37
N THR A 57 -18.95 -28.18 -22.44
CA THR A 57 -20.35 -27.89 -22.78
C THR A 57 -21.30 -28.76 -21.95
N GLY A 58 -22.50 -28.23 -21.68
CA GLY A 58 -23.57 -28.92 -20.93
C GLY A 58 -23.85 -28.30 -19.57
N ASP A 59 -24.89 -28.78 -18.93
CA ASP A 59 -25.38 -28.28 -17.66
C ASP A 59 -24.51 -28.76 -16.48
N TYR A 60 -24.52 -27.95 -15.43
CA TYR A 60 -24.02 -28.40 -14.13
C TYR A 60 -25.07 -29.30 -13.48
N MET A 61 -24.67 -30.46 -13.00
CA MET A 61 -25.56 -31.42 -12.35
C MET A 61 -24.88 -32.16 -11.22
N GLU A 62 -25.65 -32.46 -10.19
CA GLU A 62 -25.26 -33.38 -9.11
C GLU A 62 -25.76 -34.78 -9.44
N THR A 63 -24.84 -35.73 -9.38
CA THR A 63 -25.17 -37.17 -9.62
C THR A 63 -25.61 -37.83 -8.31
N SER A 64 -26.18 -39.02 -8.41
CA SER A 64 -26.69 -39.79 -7.27
C SER A 64 -25.64 -40.13 -6.20
N ASN A 65 -24.35 -40.12 -6.55
CA ASN A 65 -23.22 -40.31 -5.64
C ASN A 65 -22.69 -38.98 -5.06
N GLY A 66 -23.31 -37.84 -5.39
CA GLY A 66 -22.93 -36.52 -4.91
C GLY A 66 -21.79 -35.84 -5.68
N ASP A 67 -21.29 -36.42 -6.77
CA ASP A 67 -20.30 -35.79 -7.64
C ASP A 67 -20.98 -34.69 -8.48
N ILE A 68 -20.32 -33.57 -8.63
CA ILE A 68 -20.73 -32.48 -9.48
C ILE A 68 -20.07 -32.58 -10.83
N TRP A 69 -20.87 -32.50 -11.89
CA TRP A 69 -20.41 -32.59 -13.28
C TRP A 69 -20.85 -31.33 -14.04
N LYS A 70 -20.03 -30.95 -15.05
CA LYS A 70 -20.42 -30.04 -16.11
C LYS A 70 -20.36 -30.80 -17.45
N GLY A 71 -21.52 -31.09 -18.00
CA GLY A 71 -21.60 -31.99 -19.16
C GLY A 71 -20.89 -33.33 -18.92
N SER A 72 -19.81 -33.60 -19.63
CA SER A 72 -18.99 -34.82 -19.46
C SER A 72 -17.79 -34.67 -18.49
N TYR A 73 -17.58 -33.49 -17.91
CA TYR A 73 -16.44 -33.21 -17.05
C TYR A 73 -16.79 -33.31 -15.58
N ASN A 74 -16.09 -34.15 -14.83
CA ASN A 74 -16.28 -34.31 -13.39
C ASN A 74 -15.54 -33.21 -12.62
N ILE A 75 -16.26 -32.20 -12.12
CA ILE A 75 -15.71 -31.11 -11.31
C ILE A 75 -15.19 -31.61 -9.97
N SER A 76 -15.90 -32.58 -9.36
CA SER A 76 -15.50 -33.14 -8.07
C SER A 76 -14.17 -33.90 -8.11
N LYS A 77 -13.63 -34.17 -9.30
CA LYS A 77 -12.34 -34.82 -9.55
C LYS A 77 -11.39 -33.95 -10.38
N SER A 78 -11.52 -32.63 -10.29
CA SER A 78 -10.72 -31.68 -11.07
C SER A 78 -9.45 -31.21 -10.34
N GLU A 79 -8.85 -32.06 -9.51
CA GLU A 79 -7.64 -31.74 -8.71
C GLU A 79 -6.52 -31.18 -9.58
N SER A 80 -6.26 -31.80 -10.72
CA SER A 80 -5.17 -31.36 -11.63
C SER A 80 -5.38 -29.96 -12.17
N LEU A 81 -6.63 -29.52 -12.34
CA LEU A 81 -6.95 -28.18 -12.80
C LEU A 81 -6.67 -27.13 -11.70
N VAL A 82 -7.23 -27.34 -10.50
CA VAL A 82 -7.05 -26.39 -9.42
C VAL A 82 -5.61 -26.31 -8.93
N ASP A 83 -4.87 -27.43 -8.92
CA ASP A 83 -3.46 -27.46 -8.56
C ASP A 83 -2.57 -26.77 -9.59
N ARG A 84 -2.89 -26.91 -10.88
CA ARG A 84 -2.17 -26.19 -11.95
C ARG A 84 -2.39 -24.69 -11.84
N ILE A 85 -3.62 -24.27 -11.56
CA ILE A 85 -3.91 -22.84 -11.36
C ILE A 85 -3.15 -22.33 -10.13
N LYS A 86 -3.18 -23.06 -9.01
CA LYS A 86 -2.43 -22.70 -7.79
C LYS A 86 -0.92 -22.61 -8.08
N SER A 87 -0.34 -23.60 -8.76
CA SER A 87 1.11 -23.62 -9.05
C SER A 87 1.54 -22.46 -9.94
N ASN A 88 0.68 -22.02 -10.86
CA ASN A 88 0.96 -20.92 -11.77
C ASN A 88 0.69 -19.53 -11.19
N SER A 89 -0.33 -19.38 -10.34
CA SER A 89 -0.77 -18.09 -9.80
C SER A 89 -0.30 -17.84 -8.37
N GLY A 90 0.07 -18.88 -7.62
CA GLY A 90 0.30 -18.82 -6.18
C GLY A 90 -0.97 -18.63 -5.35
N MET A 91 -2.17 -18.79 -5.97
CA MET A 91 -3.46 -18.53 -5.33
C MET A 91 -4.25 -19.82 -5.16
N ASP A 92 -4.94 -19.94 -4.03
CA ASP A 92 -5.87 -21.04 -3.83
C ASP A 92 -7.16 -20.84 -4.61
N VAL A 93 -7.62 -21.93 -5.24
CA VAL A 93 -8.82 -21.91 -6.08
C VAL A 93 -9.82 -22.94 -5.53
N THR A 94 -11.09 -22.56 -5.49
CA THR A 94 -12.17 -23.40 -5.01
C THR A 94 -13.39 -23.28 -5.89
N PHE A 95 -14.04 -24.40 -6.18
CA PHE A 95 -15.36 -24.46 -6.77
C PHE A 95 -16.38 -24.84 -5.69
N PHE A 96 -17.43 -24.04 -5.55
CA PHE A 96 -18.59 -24.31 -4.72
C PHE A 96 -19.77 -24.65 -5.60
N TYR A 97 -20.54 -25.70 -5.20
CA TYR A 97 -21.87 -25.97 -5.72
C TYR A 97 -22.89 -25.59 -4.65
N GLY A 98 -23.76 -24.66 -4.96
CA GLY A 98 -24.47 -23.94 -3.92
C GLY A 98 -23.46 -23.28 -2.95
N ASP A 99 -23.68 -23.50 -1.65
CA ASP A 99 -22.81 -23.03 -0.55
C ASP A 99 -21.69 -24.01 -0.18
N LYS A 100 -21.68 -25.23 -0.76
CA LYS A 100 -20.80 -26.33 -0.39
C LYS A 100 -19.53 -26.34 -1.26
N ARG A 101 -18.38 -26.46 -0.60
CA ARG A 101 -17.06 -26.58 -1.26
C ARG A 101 -16.90 -27.99 -1.85
N ILE A 102 -16.81 -28.07 -3.17
CA ILE A 102 -16.75 -29.34 -3.91
C ILE A 102 -15.32 -29.70 -4.30
N MET A 103 -14.56 -28.73 -4.81
CA MET A 103 -13.17 -28.90 -5.20
C MET A 103 -12.36 -27.68 -4.77
N THR A 104 -11.14 -27.94 -4.29
CA THR A 104 -10.22 -26.86 -3.87
C THR A 104 -8.77 -27.27 -4.00
N SER A 105 -7.89 -26.31 -4.23
CA SER A 105 -6.43 -26.49 -4.11
C SER A 105 -5.92 -26.22 -2.69
N ALA A 106 -6.77 -25.69 -1.79
CA ALA A 106 -6.41 -25.48 -0.41
C ALA A 106 -6.36 -26.82 0.33
N VAL A 107 -5.30 -27.01 1.14
CA VAL A 107 -5.08 -28.18 1.98
C VAL A 107 -5.01 -27.78 3.44
N ASP A 108 -5.38 -28.68 4.32
CA ASP A 108 -5.24 -28.53 5.77
C ASP A 108 -3.80 -28.83 6.24
N GLY A 109 -3.56 -28.78 7.57
CA GLY A 109 -2.25 -29.07 8.17
C GLY A 109 -1.74 -30.49 7.96
N ASN A 110 -2.60 -31.43 7.53
CA ASN A 110 -2.24 -32.82 7.24
C ASN A 110 -1.97 -33.05 5.74
N GLY A 111 -2.23 -32.04 4.90
CA GLY A 111 -2.12 -32.14 3.44
C GLY A 111 -3.41 -32.61 2.76
N ASP A 112 -4.51 -32.77 3.49
CA ASP A 112 -5.79 -33.17 2.93
C ASP A 112 -6.55 -31.94 2.40
N ARG A 113 -7.28 -32.10 1.27
CA ARG A 113 -8.09 -31.01 0.71
C ARG A 113 -9.24 -30.63 1.64
N VAL A 114 -9.42 -29.33 1.81
CA VAL A 114 -10.49 -28.75 2.65
C VAL A 114 -11.82 -28.84 1.90
N LEU A 115 -12.43 -30.01 1.86
CA LEU A 115 -13.69 -30.26 1.15
C LEU A 115 -14.90 -30.18 2.10
N ASN A 116 -16.11 -30.09 1.51
CA ASN A 116 -17.40 -30.14 2.18
C ASN A 116 -17.69 -29.02 3.19
N SER A 117 -16.81 -28.06 3.38
CA SER A 117 -17.11 -26.88 4.19
C SER A 117 -18.08 -25.94 3.47
N LYS A 118 -18.80 -25.14 4.24
CA LYS A 118 -19.78 -24.19 3.71
C LYS A 118 -19.21 -22.79 3.65
N ALA A 119 -19.69 -22.03 2.65
CA ALA A 119 -19.44 -20.60 2.57
C ALA A 119 -20.19 -19.88 3.69
N GLY A 120 -19.61 -18.78 4.19
CA GLY A 120 -20.26 -17.96 5.23
C GLY A 120 -21.50 -17.22 4.69
N ASP A 121 -22.47 -16.96 5.58
CA ASP A 121 -23.78 -16.39 5.25
C ASP A 121 -23.70 -15.11 4.40
N LYS A 122 -22.78 -14.20 4.70
CA LYS A 122 -22.57 -12.98 3.96
C LYS A 122 -22.17 -13.21 2.48
N ILE A 123 -21.37 -14.25 2.25
CA ILE A 123 -20.94 -14.66 0.91
C ILE A 123 -22.13 -15.23 0.14
N VAL A 124 -22.88 -16.13 0.80
CA VAL A 124 -24.11 -16.72 0.25
C VAL A 124 -25.10 -15.62 -0.15
N GLU A 125 -25.34 -14.66 0.73
CA GLU A 125 -26.28 -13.57 0.48
C GLU A 125 -25.86 -12.72 -0.74
N LYS A 126 -24.59 -12.33 -0.81
CA LYS A 126 -24.10 -11.46 -1.90
C LYS A 126 -23.94 -12.19 -3.22
N VAL A 127 -23.33 -13.37 -3.20
CA VAL A 127 -22.91 -14.05 -4.42
C VAL A 127 -24.00 -14.98 -4.93
N LEU A 128 -24.56 -15.86 -4.10
CA LEU A 128 -25.53 -16.85 -4.55
C LEU A 128 -26.93 -16.27 -4.69
N LYS A 129 -27.35 -15.39 -3.78
CA LYS A 129 -28.67 -14.77 -3.85
C LYS A 129 -28.68 -13.45 -4.63
N GLY A 130 -27.63 -12.66 -4.48
CA GLY A 130 -27.51 -11.34 -5.12
C GLY A 130 -26.90 -11.36 -6.51
N GLY A 131 -26.21 -12.44 -6.91
CA GLY A 131 -25.50 -12.51 -8.18
C GLY A 131 -24.31 -11.56 -8.30
N GLU A 132 -23.85 -11.01 -7.16
CA GLU A 132 -22.76 -10.03 -7.13
C GLU A 132 -21.40 -10.72 -7.05
N GLU A 133 -20.41 -10.24 -7.79
CA GLU A 133 -19.02 -10.54 -7.50
C GLU A 133 -18.63 -9.91 -6.15
N TYR A 134 -17.91 -10.65 -5.30
CA TYR A 134 -17.60 -10.18 -3.96
C TYR A 134 -16.13 -10.34 -3.61
N PHE A 135 -15.47 -9.21 -3.30
CA PHE A 135 -14.12 -9.19 -2.72
C PHE A 135 -14.18 -9.10 -1.19
N SER A 136 -13.60 -10.08 -0.51
CA SER A 136 -13.44 -10.08 0.95
C SER A 136 -12.00 -9.81 1.34
N ARG A 137 -11.80 -8.87 2.26
CA ARG A 137 -10.48 -8.57 2.84
C ARG A 137 -10.04 -9.56 3.91
N SER A 138 -10.91 -10.49 4.28
CA SER A 138 -10.60 -11.47 5.33
C SER A 138 -11.56 -12.66 5.22
N VAL A 139 -11.04 -13.76 4.69
CA VAL A 139 -11.71 -15.07 4.65
C VAL A 139 -10.84 -16.05 5.41
N SER A 140 -11.40 -16.77 6.39
CA SER A 140 -10.66 -17.80 7.09
C SER A 140 -10.81 -19.14 6.37
N ILE A 141 -9.68 -19.76 6.04
CA ILE A 141 -9.57 -21.13 5.54
C ILE A 141 -8.66 -21.86 6.52
N GLU A 142 -9.17 -22.84 7.26
CA GLU A 142 -8.42 -23.61 8.27
C GLU A 142 -7.56 -22.72 9.21
N GLY A 143 -8.16 -21.60 9.67
CA GLY A 143 -7.49 -20.67 10.57
C GLY A 143 -6.55 -19.65 9.89
N THR A 144 -6.20 -19.86 8.63
CA THR A 144 -5.40 -18.90 7.85
C THR A 144 -6.31 -17.83 7.25
N LEU A 145 -5.95 -16.55 7.47
CA LEU A 145 -6.68 -15.43 6.89
C LEU A 145 -6.23 -15.18 5.46
N ASN A 146 -7.19 -15.04 4.56
CA ASN A 146 -6.96 -14.81 3.13
C ASN A 146 -7.69 -13.57 2.64
N TYR A 147 -7.11 -12.87 1.65
CA TYR A 147 -7.87 -12.06 0.72
C TYR A 147 -8.59 -13.01 -0.23
N GLY A 148 -9.87 -12.78 -0.47
CA GLY A 148 -10.67 -13.69 -1.27
C GLY A 148 -11.58 -12.97 -2.26
N TYR A 149 -11.73 -13.55 -3.44
CA TYR A 149 -12.64 -13.10 -4.46
C TYR A 149 -13.63 -14.21 -4.80
N PHE A 150 -14.90 -13.90 -4.83
CA PHE A 150 -15.99 -14.81 -5.14
C PHE A 150 -16.71 -14.35 -6.41
N MET A 151 -16.89 -15.25 -7.35
CA MET A 151 -17.56 -15.01 -8.62
C MET A 151 -18.71 -16.00 -8.76
N PRO A 152 -19.95 -15.55 -9.04
CA PRO A 152 -21.08 -16.46 -9.24
C PRO A 152 -20.88 -17.32 -10.48
N VAL A 153 -21.35 -18.57 -10.40
CA VAL A 153 -21.36 -19.53 -11.50
C VAL A 153 -22.82 -19.76 -11.90
N TYR A 154 -23.11 -19.50 -13.16
CA TYR A 154 -24.46 -19.66 -13.73
C TYR A 154 -24.60 -21.02 -14.41
N GLN A 155 -25.83 -21.54 -14.44
CA GLN A 155 -26.17 -22.72 -15.24
C GLN A 155 -25.88 -22.47 -16.71
N ASN A 156 -25.53 -23.49 -17.44
CA ASN A 156 -25.15 -23.37 -18.84
C ASN A 156 -26.24 -22.66 -19.67
N GLY A 157 -25.86 -21.55 -20.33
CA GLY A 157 -26.80 -20.75 -21.12
C GLY A 157 -27.78 -19.89 -20.33
N SER A 158 -27.72 -19.89 -18.99
CA SER A 158 -28.54 -19.01 -18.13
C SER A 158 -27.77 -17.77 -17.72
N THR A 159 -28.49 -16.67 -17.51
CA THR A 159 -28.01 -15.43 -16.89
C THR A 159 -28.54 -15.21 -15.48
N ASP A 160 -29.51 -16.02 -15.06
CA ASP A 160 -30.26 -15.81 -13.82
C ASP A 160 -30.15 -16.99 -12.83
N GLU A 161 -29.88 -18.21 -13.32
CA GLU A 161 -29.79 -19.40 -12.49
C GLU A 161 -28.37 -19.59 -11.96
N ILE A 162 -28.13 -19.17 -10.72
CA ILE A 162 -26.81 -19.34 -10.04
C ILE A 162 -26.76 -20.71 -9.40
N ILE A 163 -25.80 -21.54 -9.83
CA ILE A 163 -25.61 -22.93 -9.31
C ILE A 163 -24.52 -23.02 -8.25
N GLY A 164 -23.70 -22.00 -8.13
CA GLY A 164 -22.56 -22.02 -7.24
C GLY A 164 -21.69 -20.79 -7.38
N MET A 165 -20.42 -20.92 -7.01
CA MET A 165 -19.45 -19.86 -7.14
C MET A 165 -18.01 -20.39 -7.24
N VAL A 166 -17.14 -19.65 -7.93
CA VAL A 166 -15.70 -19.85 -7.87
C VAL A 166 -15.13 -18.88 -6.83
N PHE A 167 -14.29 -19.39 -5.96
CA PHE A 167 -13.49 -18.62 -5.02
C PHE A 167 -12.02 -18.71 -5.39
N VAL A 168 -11.33 -17.57 -5.29
CA VAL A 168 -9.86 -17.48 -5.36
C VAL A 168 -9.37 -16.72 -4.15
N GLY A 169 -8.35 -17.27 -3.49
CA GLY A 169 -7.79 -16.70 -2.28
C GLY A 169 -6.26 -16.65 -2.29
N THR A 170 -5.71 -15.68 -1.58
CA THR A 170 -4.26 -15.58 -1.33
C THR A 170 -4.03 -15.24 0.13
N ASP A 171 -2.93 -15.74 0.70
CA ASP A 171 -2.55 -15.50 2.09
C ASP A 171 -2.47 -14.00 2.38
N LYS A 172 -3.30 -13.57 3.33
CA LYS A 172 -3.38 -12.17 3.73
C LYS A 172 -2.11 -11.71 4.42
N GLN A 173 -1.51 -12.55 5.26
CA GLN A 173 -0.32 -12.19 6.02
C GLN A 173 0.87 -11.97 5.09
N GLU A 174 1.04 -12.82 4.09
CA GLU A 174 2.09 -12.67 3.08
C GLU A 174 1.95 -11.34 2.32
N LYS A 175 0.73 -11.05 1.84
CA LYS A 175 0.47 -9.79 1.10
C LYS A 175 0.61 -8.56 1.99
N ASP A 176 0.12 -8.60 3.21
CA ASP A 176 0.25 -7.51 4.18
C ASP A 176 1.72 -7.25 4.54
N MET A 177 2.57 -8.28 4.63
CA MET A 177 4.01 -8.11 4.85
C MET A 177 4.67 -7.34 3.70
N VAL A 178 4.37 -7.70 2.45
CA VAL A 178 4.92 -6.99 1.27
C VAL A 178 4.45 -5.53 1.25
N ILE A 179 3.16 -5.29 1.47
CA ILE A 179 2.59 -3.93 1.53
C ILE A 179 3.28 -3.11 2.62
N ASN A 180 3.42 -3.66 3.82
CA ASN A 180 4.08 -2.99 4.93
C ASN A 180 5.56 -2.72 4.66
N GLN A 181 6.28 -3.64 4.02
CA GLN A 181 7.68 -3.43 3.65
C GLN A 181 7.84 -2.25 2.69
N ILE A 182 6.97 -2.11 1.69
CA ILE A 182 6.96 -0.98 0.76
C ILE A 182 6.67 0.33 1.53
N ILE A 183 5.67 0.33 2.41
CA ILE A 183 5.32 1.50 3.21
C ILE A 183 6.48 1.92 4.11
N TRP A 184 7.14 0.98 4.78
CA TRP A 184 8.29 1.27 5.65
C TRP A 184 9.48 1.82 4.86
N SER A 185 9.81 1.25 3.70
CA SER A 185 10.90 1.73 2.86
C SER A 185 10.65 3.15 2.35
N LEU A 186 9.42 3.42 1.88
CA LEU A 186 9.01 4.74 1.44
C LEU A 186 9.06 5.76 2.59
N SER A 187 8.56 5.39 3.76
CA SER A 187 8.58 6.23 4.96
C SER A 187 10.01 6.57 5.37
N ALA A 188 10.90 5.58 5.39
CA ALA A 188 12.31 5.79 5.72
C ALA A 188 13.01 6.76 4.74
N ALA A 189 12.72 6.64 3.44
CA ALA A 189 13.25 7.55 2.43
C ALA A 189 12.81 9.00 2.66
N VAL A 190 11.52 9.23 2.91
CA VAL A 190 10.97 10.56 3.21
C VAL A 190 11.59 11.14 4.48
N PHE A 191 11.71 10.35 5.55
CA PHE A 191 12.36 10.78 6.80
C PHE A 191 13.83 11.15 6.59
N ALA A 192 14.57 10.38 5.80
CA ALA A 192 15.96 10.69 5.48
C ALA A 192 16.09 12.05 4.79
N VAL A 193 15.26 12.33 3.80
CA VAL A 193 15.22 13.64 3.12
C VAL A 193 14.87 14.76 4.09
N MET A 194 13.88 14.58 4.95
CA MET A 194 13.49 15.58 5.95
C MET A 194 14.64 15.89 6.93
N ILE A 195 15.39 14.86 7.38
CA ILE A 195 16.57 15.05 8.25
C ILE A 195 17.66 15.86 7.54
N VAL A 196 17.95 15.54 6.28
CA VAL A 196 18.93 16.29 5.49
C VAL A 196 18.50 17.76 5.37
N CYS A 197 17.25 18.02 4.99
CA CYS A 197 16.71 19.38 4.89
C CYS A 197 16.79 20.13 6.23
N MET A 198 16.51 19.44 7.34
CA MET A 198 16.60 20.02 8.69
C MET A 198 18.05 20.42 9.03
N ILE A 199 19.02 19.54 8.77
CA ILE A 199 20.45 19.81 9.04
C ILE A 199 20.93 21.02 8.20
N VAL A 200 20.61 21.03 6.91
CA VAL A 200 20.96 22.13 6.01
C VAL A 200 20.31 23.43 6.48
N GLY A 201 19.00 23.42 6.75
CA GLY A 201 18.28 24.59 7.24
C GLY A 201 18.83 25.13 8.57
N MET A 202 19.21 24.25 9.51
CA MET A 202 19.83 24.67 10.78
C MET A 202 21.20 25.34 10.57
N LYS A 203 22.02 24.82 9.65
CA LYS A 203 23.32 25.44 9.32
C LYS A 203 23.13 26.83 8.71
N PHE A 204 22.23 26.97 7.72
CA PHE A 204 21.94 28.24 7.11
C PHE A 204 21.37 29.26 8.10
N ALA A 205 20.35 28.89 8.88
CA ALA A 205 19.76 29.76 9.89
C ALA A 205 20.76 30.22 10.95
N SER A 206 21.68 29.34 11.35
CA SER A 206 22.71 29.66 12.31
C SER A 206 23.76 30.62 11.73
N SER A 207 24.18 30.42 10.47
CA SER A 207 25.13 31.29 9.77
C SER A 207 24.56 32.70 9.61
N ILE A 208 23.37 32.81 9.04
CA ILE A 208 22.70 34.12 8.83
C ILE A 208 22.50 34.85 10.16
N SER A 209 21.97 34.17 11.17
CA SER A 209 21.72 34.77 12.49
C SER A 209 23.01 35.25 13.16
N LYS A 210 24.11 34.52 13.01
CA LYS A 210 25.43 34.89 13.54
C LYS A 210 25.94 36.15 12.84
N ASN A 211 25.90 36.18 11.50
CA ASN A 211 26.42 37.32 10.71
C ASN A 211 25.62 38.59 11.03
N ILE A 212 24.29 38.52 11.04
CA ILE A 212 23.45 39.69 11.39
C ILE A 212 23.77 40.20 12.80
N ARG A 213 23.89 39.30 13.80
CA ARG A 213 24.18 39.69 15.17
C ARG A 213 25.57 40.32 15.31
N THR A 214 26.56 39.81 14.59
CA THR A 214 27.92 40.41 14.58
C THR A 214 27.89 41.80 13.97
N SER A 215 27.21 42.01 12.84
CA SER A 215 27.07 43.33 12.22
C SER A 215 26.32 44.33 13.11
N ILE A 216 25.23 43.92 13.75
CA ILE A 216 24.49 44.76 14.70
C ILE A 216 25.37 45.18 15.88
N ASN A 217 26.14 44.25 16.44
CA ASN A 217 27.06 44.58 17.54
C ASN A 217 28.18 45.51 17.10
N ALA A 218 28.72 45.33 15.88
CA ALA A 218 29.74 46.20 15.33
C ALA A 218 29.20 47.63 15.10
N VAL A 219 28.05 47.77 14.48
CA VAL A 219 27.40 49.08 14.29
C VAL A 219 27.08 49.74 15.63
N GLY A 220 26.59 49.00 16.62
CA GLY A 220 26.34 49.53 17.97
C GLY A 220 27.59 50.08 18.66
N LYS A 221 28.72 49.42 18.53
CA LYS A 221 30.02 49.90 19.06
C LYS A 221 30.50 51.17 18.34
N ILE A 222 30.44 51.20 17.01
CA ILE A 222 30.78 52.39 16.21
C ILE A 222 29.90 53.58 16.66
N ALA A 223 28.62 53.39 16.78
CA ALA A 223 27.70 54.42 17.28
C ALA A 223 28.03 54.91 18.70
N ALA A 224 28.68 54.09 19.52
CA ALA A 224 29.16 54.43 20.87
C ALA A 224 30.54 55.10 20.85
N GLY A 225 31.14 55.37 19.67
CA GLY A 225 32.45 55.99 19.52
C GLY A 225 33.62 55.03 19.54
N ASP A 226 33.40 53.72 19.59
CA ASP A 226 34.45 52.71 19.50
C ASP A 226 34.73 52.36 18.02
N LEU A 227 35.76 52.99 17.46
CA LEU A 227 36.23 52.79 16.09
C LEU A 227 37.27 51.63 16.00
N THR A 228 37.56 50.90 17.08
CA THR A 228 38.50 49.79 17.07
C THR A 228 37.84 48.43 16.69
N VAL A 229 36.54 48.47 16.30
CA VAL A 229 35.77 47.29 15.97
C VAL A 229 36.34 46.54 14.77
N TRP A 230 36.53 45.25 14.90
CA TRP A 230 36.99 44.39 13.82
C TRP A 230 35.89 43.43 13.36
N VAL A 231 35.75 43.25 12.05
CA VAL A 231 34.81 42.29 11.41
C VAL A 231 35.64 41.19 10.76
N ASP A 232 35.23 39.93 10.98
CA ASP A 232 35.94 38.74 10.47
C ASP A 232 36.04 38.78 8.92
N ASP A 233 37.25 38.58 8.37
CA ASP A 233 37.51 38.58 6.91
C ASP A 233 36.65 37.57 6.15
N ARG A 234 36.18 36.48 6.80
CA ARG A 234 35.28 35.50 6.21
C ARG A 234 33.91 36.14 5.90
N MET A 235 33.44 37.06 6.74
CA MET A 235 32.17 37.75 6.52
C MET A 235 32.29 38.76 5.38
N LEU A 236 33.44 39.44 5.23
CA LEU A 236 33.72 40.39 4.16
C LEU A 236 33.80 39.72 2.78
N LYS A 237 34.25 38.45 2.73
CA LYS A 237 34.38 37.66 1.50
C LYS A 237 33.05 37.01 1.05
N GLN A 238 31.99 37.11 1.83
CA GLN A 238 30.68 36.62 1.42
C GLN A 238 30.13 37.50 0.29
N LYS A 239 29.53 36.85 -0.73
CA LYS A 239 28.99 37.49 -1.92
C LYS A 239 27.49 37.74 -1.86
N ASP A 240 26.90 37.60 -0.66
CA ASP A 240 25.48 37.80 -0.37
C ASP A 240 25.23 39.11 0.41
N GLU A 241 23.98 39.38 0.73
CA GLU A 241 23.53 40.58 1.47
C GLU A 241 24.17 40.63 2.87
N THR A 242 24.59 39.50 3.44
CA THR A 242 25.27 39.46 4.74
C THR A 242 26.72 39.93 4.61
N GLY A 243 27.36 39.65 3.48
CA GLY A 243 28.66 40.19 3.11
C GLY A 243 28.60 41.69 2.84
N ASP A 244 27.56 42.15 2.13
CA ASP A 244 27.36 43.60 1.86
C ASP A 244 27.18 44.36 3.18
N LEU A 245 26.34 43.85 4.11
CA LEU A 245 26.15 44.45 5.41
C LEU A 245 27.47 44.53 6.19
N SER A 246 28.31 43.52 6.11
CA SER A 246 29.63 43.50 6.77
C SER A 246 30.60 44.54 6.15
N ARG A 247 30.59 44.70 4.81
CA ARG A 247 31.41 45.71 4.10
C ARG A 247 30.95 47.13 4.45
N VAL A 248 29.64 47.40 4.44
CA VAL A 248 29.09 48.70 4.83
C VAL A 248 29.44 49.00 6.29
N THR A 249 29.38 48.03 7.20
CA THR A 249 29.74 48.21 8.61
C THR A 249 31.20 48.69 8.79
N ILE A 250 32.12 48.19 7.96
CA ILE A 250 33.52 48.64 7.99
C ILE A 250 33.68 50.02 7.40
N THR A 251 32.94 50.36 6.33
CA THR A 251 33.00 51.69 5.68
C THR A 251 32.49 52.80 6.63
N LEU A 252 31.67 52.49 7.60
CA LEU A 252 31.17 53.43 8.63
C LEU A 252 32.18 53.69 9.76
N ARG A 253 33.28 52.97 9.81
CA ARG A 253 34.36 53.10 10.79
C ARG A 253 35.34 54.17 10.38
#